data_5ff1f609edf5708ca7fbe6ce9da5a729
#
_entry.id   5ff1f609edf5708ca7fbe6ce9da5a729
#
_cell.length_a   1.000
_cell.length_b   1.000
_cell.length_c   1.000
_cell.angle_alpha   90.00
_cell.angle_beta   90.00
_cell.angle_gamma   90.00
#
_symmetry.space_group_name_H-M   'P 1'
#
loop_
_entity.id
_entity.type
_entity.pdbx_description
1 polymer ?
#
loop_
_entity_poly.entity_id
_entity_poly.type
_entity_poly.pdbx_seq_one_letter_code
_entity_poly.pdbx_strand_id
1 'polypeptide(L)'
;MQTMGITKRHSLKDLAPGQAVREIYAVKSVNQSSSERGPLTLTLSDATCTRRAALFGASPELLLSLQTAEIVRIEGKVNATGAYVGDINLTWVAVLDPAEWTSDELLPPLPKNHDELRRRLTRLIESVADLHLRALLERIFTPEFRALFEVATAAKLMHHAGRGGLLAHSVEVALICDHICDVFPGLDRDLLVTAALLHDIGKLREMRHDLRAGEYTEHGILVGHVNSGAAQVLSKTSEMPSSLRNHLTHLILSHHERPEYGAAKEPNTPEAVVLAHADAISAHATTGLEARADALPGQIEQKRHGRLWCVTSPRDFTPRLSPYELAPTLRVTLPILGAVAAGIGETAEGDSDECLDVVLPPKGADFLARVTGDSMIGDGIFDGDLVFVQAVTEANIGDLVVAHIPGSGNVVKRFQGDRLESANPNYPPIPLDETVRLQGRVTRVEREF
;
A
#
# COMPACT_ATOMS: atom_id res chain seq x y z
N MET A 1 -35.12 -6.29 -23.84
CA MET A 1 -34.08 -6.82 -24.73
C MET A 1 -32.81 -6.94 -23.88
N GLN A 2 -32.39 -8.17 -23.54
CA GLN A 2 -31.11 -8.39 -22.88
C GLN A 2 -30.01 -8.01 -23.86
N THR A 3 -29.24 -6.97 -23.56
CA THR A 3 -27.99 -6.66 -24.24
C THR A 3 -27.05 -7.84 -24.03
N MET A 4 -26.87 -8.65 -25.09
CA MET A 4 -25.79 -9.64 -25.10
C MET A 4 -24.46 -8.87 -24.97
N GLY A 5 -23.88 -8.86 -23.80
CA GLY A 5 -22.56 -8.29 -23.57
C GLY A 5 -21.55 -8.95 -24.50
N ILE A 6 -20.88 -8.13 -25.31
CA ILE A 6 -19.81 -8.62 -26.19
C ILE A 6 -18.62 -8.94 -25.29
N THR A 7 -18.36 -10.20 -25.09
CA THR A 7 -17.20 -10.65 -24.29
C THR A 7 -15.92 -10.41 -25.09
N LYS A 8 -14.98 -9.69 -24.52
CA LYS A 8 -13.62 -9.51 -25.05
C LYS A 8 -12.92 -10.86 -25.15
N ARG A 9 -12.36 -11.21 -26.31
CA ARG A 9 -11.74 -12.50 -26.58
C ARG A 9 -10.22 -12.48 -26.47
N HIS A 10 -9.58 -11.32 -26.76
CA HIS A 10 -8.12 -11.19 -26.78
C HIS A 10 -7.68 -9.94 -26.06
N SER A 11 -6.74 -10.09 -25.13
CA SER A 11 -6.05 -8.97 -24.53
C SER A 11 -5.03 -8.37 -25.48
N LEU A 12 -4.72 -7.07 -25.34
CA LEU A 12 -3.69 -6.42 -26.16
C LEU A 12 -2.31 -7.09 -26.03
N LYS A 13 -1.99 -7.58 -24.83
CA LYS A 13 -0.73 -8.26 -24.54
C LYS A 13 -0.56 -9.53 -25.35
N ASP A 14 -1.65 -10.28 -25.56
CA ASP A 14 -1.62 -11.61 -26.18
C ASP A 14 -1.71 -11.57 -27.71
N LEU A 15 -1.91 -10.39 -28.30
CA LEU A 15 -1.97 -10.25 -29.76
C LEU A 15 -0.63 -10.52 -30.41
N ALA A 16 -0.56 -11.58 -31.23
CA ALA A 16 0.65 -11.98 -31.96
C ALA A 16 0.82 -11.21 -33.29
N PRO A 17 2.06 -10.99 -33.74
CA PRO A 17 2.34 -10.43 -35.06
C PRO A 17 1.63 -11.24 -36.17
N GLY A 18 0.96 -10.53 -37.09
CA GLY A 18 0.19 -11.13 -38.17
C GLY A 18 -1.25 -11.54 -37.82
N GLN A 19 -1.65 -11.47 -36.56
CA GLN A 19 -2.99 -11.83 -36.11
C GLN A 19 -4.02 -10.82 -36.58
N ALA A 20 -5.17 -11.30 -37.05
CA ALA A 20 -6.35 -10.47 -37.27
C ALA A 20 -7.03 -10.13 -35.93
N VAL A 21 -7.47 -8.89 -35.79
CA VAL A 21 -8.08 -8.35 -34.57
C VAL A 21 -9.48 -7.84 -34.90
N ARG A 22 -10.46 -8.27 -34.10
CA ARG A 22 -11.82 -7.71 -34.08
C ARG A 22 -12.29 -7.65 -32.64
N GLU A 23 -12.00 -6.55 -31.98
CA GLU A 23 -12.13 -6.43 -30.51
C GLU A 23 -12.51 -5.02 -30.09
N ILE A 24 -12.74 -4.88 -28.77
CA ILE A 24 -13.06 -3.61 -28.10
C ILE A 24 -11.91 -3.21 -27.20
N TYR A 25 -11.51 -1.95 -27.29
CA TYR A 25 -10.44 -1.36 -26.48
C TYR A 25 -10.80 0.05 -26.04
N ALA A 26 -10.20 0.48 -24.92
CA ALA A 26 -10.23 1.88 -24.52
C ALA A 26 -9.28 2.72 -25.39
N VAL A 27 -9.62 3.99 -25.62
CA VAL A 27 -8.80 4.96 -26.33
C VAL A 27 -8.11 5.87 -25.32
N LYS A 28 -6.78 5.77 -25.22
CA LYS A 28 -6.00 6.69 -24.38
C LYS A 28 -5.66 7.99 -25.07
N SER A 29 -5.32 7.95 -26.35
CA SER A 29 -5.02 9.16 -27.12
C SER A 29 -5.27 8.95 -28.60
N VAL A 30 -5.53 10.06 -29.28
CA VAL A 30 -5.73 10.14 -30.74
C VAL A 30 -4.82 11.23 -31.27
N ASN A 31 -3.93 10.89 -32.21
CA ASN A 31 -3.00 11.83 -32.81
C ASN A 31 -3.12 11.76 -34.34
N GLN A 32 -3.32 12.92 -34.96
CA GLN A 32 -3.29 13.05 -36.39
C GLN A 32 -1.84 13.32 -36.85
N SER A 33 -1.43 12.66 -37.92
CA SER A 33 -0.15 12.97 -38.55
C SER A 33 -0.15 14.42 -39.05
N SER A 34 1.01 15.09 -38.98
CA SER A 34 1.22 16.41 -39.61
C SER A 34 1.15 16.36 -41.15
N SER A 35 1.26 15.17 -41.73
CA SER A 35 1.11 14.94 -43.16
C SER A 35 -0.37 14.69 -43.52
N GLU A 36 -0.92 15.39 -44.51
CA GLU A 36 -2.31 15.20 -45.00
C GLU A 36 -2.65 13.74 -45.39
N ARG A 37 -1.63 12.96 -45.77
CA ARG A 37 -1.78 11.54 -46.12
C ARG A 37 -1.31 10.58 -45.05
N GLY A 38 -0.92 11.11 -43.90
CA GLY A 38 -0.44 10.29 -42.78
C GLY A 38 -1.60 9.60 -42.07
N PRO A 39 -1.31 8.50 -41.34
CA PRO A 39 -2.34 7.79 -40.60
C PRO A 39 -2.82 8.58 -39.38
N LEU A 40 -4.09 8.41 -39.05
CA LEU A 40 -4.59 8.65 -37.72
C LEU A 40 -4.05 7.59 -36.77
N THR A 41 -3.37 7.98 -35.71
CA THR A 41 -2.79 7.07 -34.73
C THR A 41 -3.61 7.10 -33.45
N LEU A 42 -4.07 5.92 -33.02
CA LEU A 42 -4.72 5.72 -31.73
C LEU A 42 -3.75 4.99 -30.79
N THR A 43 -3.74 5.40 -29.51
CA THR A 43 -3.18 4.57 -28.45
C THR A 43 -4.34 3.84 -27.80
N LEU A 44 -4.43 2.55 -28.06
CA LEU A 44 -5.45 1.67 -27.48
C LEU A 44 -4.93 1.11 -26.14
N SER A 45 -5.84 0.84 -25.22
CA SER A 45 -5.52 0.23 -23.94
C SER A 45 -6.56 -0.78 -23.50
N ASP A 46 -6.11 -1.72 -22.68
CA ASP A 46 -6.96 -2.62 -21.91
C ASP A 46 -6.32 -2.88 -20.52
N ALA A 47 -6.87 -3.82 -19.77
CA ALA A 47 -6.36 -4.21 -18.46
C ALA A 47 -4.89 -4.69 -18.47
N THR A 48 -4.33 -5.04 -19.63
CA THR A 48 -3.01 -5.70 -19.73
C THR A 48 -1.88 -4.79 -20.19
N CYS A 49 -2.15 -3.91 -21.17
CA CYS A 49 -1.14 -2.98 -21.69
C CYS A 49 -1.76 -1.89 -22.59
N THR A 50 -0.90 -1.08 -23.17
CA THR A 50 -1.26 -0.15 -24.25
C THR A 50 -0.59 -0.59 -25.55
N ARG A 51 -1.26 -0.33 -26.69
CA ARG A 51 -0.73 -0.64 -28.01
C ARG A 51 -1.12 0.45 -29.01
N ARG A 52 -0.21 0.78 -29.89
CA ARG A 52 -0.45 1.72 -30.96
C ARG A 52 -1.26 1.07 -32.08
N ALA A 53 -2.22 1.84 -32.63
CA ALA A 53 -2.98 1.45 -33.79
C ALA A 53 -3.00 2.58 -34.81
N ALA A 54 -2.98 2.27 -36.10
CA ALA A 54 -2.93 3.23 -37.18
C ALA A 54 -4.09 3.01 -38.16
N LEU A 55 -4.83 4.07 -38.49
CA LEU A 55 -5.90 4.07 -39.47
C LEU A 55 -5.55 5.05 -40.60
N PHE A 56 -5.52 4.58 -41.84
CA PHE A 56 -5.34 5.42 -43.02
C PHE A 56 -6.70 5.83 -43.59
N GLY A 57 -6.78 7.06 -44.14
CA GLY A 57 -7.95 7.53 -44.81
C GLY A 57 -9.16 7.84 -43.90
N ALA A 58 -8.91 8.16 -42.63
CA ALA A 58 -9.95 8.58 -41.69
C ALA A 58 -10.62 9.87 -42.16
N SER A 59 -11.98 9.94 -42.09
CA SER A 59 -12.70 11.16 -42.38
C SER A 59 -12.54 12.18 -41.23
N PRO A 60 -12.71 13.48 -41.50
CA PRO A 60 -12.72 14.51 -40.47
C PRO A 60 -13.77 14.26 -39.37
N GLU A 61 -14.94 13.75 -39.74
CA GLU A 61 -16.03 13.44 -38.82
C GLU A 61 -15.63 12.29 -37.87
N LEU A 62 -14.98 11.26 -38.44
CA LEU A 62 -14.47 10.14 -37.64
C LEU A 62 -13.35 10.61 -36.67
N LEU A 63 -12.43 11.46 -37.13
CA LEU A 63 -11.42 12.05 -36.27
C LEU A 63 -12.06 12.79 -35.10
N LEU A 64 -13.04 13.64 -35.36
CA LEU A 64 -13.73 14.40 -34.31
C LEU A 64 -14.39 13.46 -33.29
N SER A 65 -15.09 12.42 -33.76
CA SER A 65 -15.73 11.45 -32.88
C SER A 65 -14.73 10.66 -32.05
N LEU A 66 -13.55 10.29 -32.61
CA LEU A 66 -12.50 9.56 -31.90
C LEU A 66 -11.78 10.41 -30.86
N GLN A 67 -11.67 11.73 -31.05
CA GLN A 67 -11.05 12.63 -30.06
C GLN A 67 -11.79 12.63 -28.72
N THR A 68 -13.10 12.40 -28.73
CA THR A 68 -13.93 12.32 -27.51
C THR A 68 -14.24 10.89 -27.10
N ALA A 69 -13.91 9.90 -27.94
CA ALA A 69 -14.21 8.51 -27.70
C ALA A 69 -13.44 7.96 -26.48
N GLU A 70 -14.13 7.22 -25.63
CA GLU A 70 -13.52 6.48 -24.53
C GLU A 70 -13.30 5.02 -24.92
N ILE A 71 -14.21 4.46 -25.71
CA ILE A 71 -14.19 3.03 -26.13
C ILE A 71 -14.42 2.95 -27.62
N VAL A 72 -13.68 2.08 -28.27
CA VAL A 72 -13.80 1.78 -29.69
C VAL A 72 -13.86 0.29 -29.95
N ARG A 73 -14.66 -0.09 -30.95
CA ARG A 73 -14.54 -1.38 -31.61
C ARG A 73 -13.64 -1.23 -32.82
N ILE A 74 -12.69 -2.12 -32.99
CA ILE A 74 -11.76 -2.09 -34.09
C ILE A 74 -11.80 -3.38 -34.90
N GLU A 75 -11.45 -3.26 -36.19
CA GLU A 75 -11.03 -4.36 -37.04
C GLU A 75 -9.69 -4.02 -37.67
N GLY A 76 -8.79 -5.00 -37.72
CA GLY A 76 -7.45 -4.76 -38.25
C GLY A 76 -6.56 -5.98 -38.16
N LYS A 77 -5.26 -5.74 -38.33
CA LYS A 77 -4.21 -6.78 -38.27
C LYS A 77 -2.97 -6.27 -37.55
N VAL A 78 -2.38 -7.11 -36.73
CA VAL A 78 -1.11 -6.81 -36.07
C VAL A 78 0.02 -6.87 -37.08
N ASN A 79 0.89 -5.85 -37.14
CA ASN A 79 2.02 -5.82 -38.03
C ASN A 79 3.03 -6.93 -37.67
N ALA A 80 3.39 -7.72 -38.68
CA ALA A 80 4.32 -8.84 -38.52
C ALA A 80 5.78 -8.49 -38.82
N THR A 81 6.03 -7.42 -39.57
CA THR A 81 7.36 -7.04 -40.08
C THR A 81 7.53 -5.51 -40.08
N GLY A 82 8.77 -5.06 -40.19
CA GLY A 82 9.12 -3.65 -40.33
C GLY A 82 9.30 -2.91 -39.01
N ALA A 83 9.45 -1.59 -39.11
CA ALA A 83 9.71 -0.70 -37.94
C ALA A 83 8.55 -0.61 -36.90
N TYR A 84 7.36 -1.06 -37.30
CA TYR A 84 6.13 -0.99 -36.49
C TYR A 84 5.59 -2.38 -36.15
N VAL A 85 6.48 -3.37 -35.99
CA VAL A 85 6.09 -4.72 -35.54
C VAL A 85 5.35 -4.61 -34.20
N GLY A 86 4.20 -5.27 -34.15
CA GLY A 86 3.35 -5.24 -32.97
C GLY A 86 2.27 -4.14 -32.97
N ASP A 87 2.40 -3.06 -33.76
CA ASP A 87 1.33 -2.08 -33.94
C ASP A 87 0.14 -2.72 -34.69
N ILE A 88 -1.05 -2.15 -34.53
CA ILE A 88 -2.26 -2.64 -35.19
C ILE A 88 -2.57 -1.75 -36.40
N ASN A 89 -2.57 -2.33 -37.61
CA ASN A 89 -3.13 -1.65 -38.77
C ASN A 89 -4.65 -1.84 -38.80
N LEU A 90 -5.36 -0.73 -38.59
CA LEU A 90 -6.81 -0.71 -38.60
C LEU A 90 -7.35 -0.67 -40.03
N THR A 91 -8.35 -1.49 -40.28
CA THR A 91 -9.18 -1.43 -41.49
C THR A 91 -10.52 -0.76 -41.22
N TRP A 92 -10.94 -0.77 -39.93
CA TRP A 92 -12.19 -0.16 -39.51
C TRP A 92 -12.13 0.16 -37.99
N VAL A 93 -12.86 1.24 -37.61
CA VAL A 93 -13.05 1.62 -36.22
C VAL A 93 -14.42 2.28 -36.03
N ALA A 94 -15.10 2.00 -34.94
CA ALA A 94 -16.33 2.65 -34.51
C ALA A 94 -16.27 3.00 -33.03
N VAL A 95 -16.77 4.19 -32.70
CA VAL A 95 -16.94 4.63 -31.30
C VAL A 95 -18.11 3.87 -30.69
N LEU A 96 -17.98 3.40 -29.48
CA LEU A 96 -19.04 2.78 -28.71
C LEU A 96 -19.50 3.73 -27.60
N ASP A 97 -20.80 3.65 -27.27
CA ASP A 97 -21.33 4.33 -26.11
C ASP A 97 -20.80 3.64 -24.84
N PRO A 98 -20.20 4.39 -23.88
CA PRO A 98 -19.77 3.83 -22.60
C PRO A 98 -20.88 3.08 -21.85
N ALA A 99 -22.15 3.46 -22.03
CA ALA A 99 -23.29 2.77 -21.43
C ALA A 99 -23.53 1.34 -22.00
N GLU A 100 -22.97 1.03 -23.16
CA GLU A 100 -23.08 -0.30 -23.80
C GLU A 100 -22.01 -1.30 -23.32
N TRP A 101 -21.10 -0.85 -22.44
CA TRP A 101 -19.95 -1.61 -22.06
C TRP A 101 -19.61 -1.51 -20.56
N THR A 102 -19.16 -2.61 -19.94
CA THR A 102 -18.61 -2.58 -18.58
C THR A 102 -17.12 -2.24 -18.64
N SER A 103 -16.70 -1.23 -17.89
CA SER A 103 -15.31 -0.73 -17.89
C SER A 103 -14.29 -1.70 -17.28
N ASP A 104 -14.72 -2.70 -16.49
CA ASP A 104 -13.83 -3.54 -15.68
C ASP A 104 -12.84 -4.39 -16.52
N GLU A 105 -13.21 -4.81 -17.72
CA GLU A 105 -12.31 -5.55 -18.61
C GLU A 105 -11.29 -4.66 -19.35
N LEU A 106 -11.52 -3.35 -19.36
CA LEU A 106 -10.68 -2.37 -20.04
C LEU A 106 -9.77 -1.60 -19.09
N LEU A 107 -10.08 -1.60 -17.80
CA LEU A 107 -9.27 -0.93 -16.78
C LEU A 107 -8.17 -1.87 -16.25
N PRO A 108 -6.96 -1.36 -16.02
CA PRO A 108 -5.94 -2.12 -15.33
C PRO A 108 -6.45 -2.62 -13.98
N PRO A 109 -6.03 -3.84 -13.56
CA PRO A 109 -6.40 -4.35 -12.25
C PRO A 109 -5.86 -3.45 -11.14
N LEU A 110 -6.57 -3.43 -10.03
CA LEU A 110 -6.05 -2.83 -8.79
C LEU A 110 -4.83 -3.60 -8.29
N PRO A 111 -3.91 -2.97 -7.55
CA PRO A 111 -2.78 -3.64 -6.93
C PRO A 111 -3.23 -4.83 -6.08
N LYS A 112 -2.45 -5.91 -6.05
CA LYS A 112 -2.77 -7.12 -5.26
C LYS A 112 -2.99 -6.83 -3.78
N ASN A 113 -2.31 -5.82 -3.25
CA ASN A 113 -2.40 -5.38 -1.85
C ASN A 113 -3.41 -4.25 -1.62
N HIS A 114 -4.31 -3.97 -2.57
CA HIS A 114 -5.25 -2.84 -2.52
C HIS A 114 -6.11 -2.84 -1.25
N ASP A 115 -6.67 -3.98 -0.86
CA ASP A 115 -7.50 -4.08 0.35
C ASP A 115 -6.69 -3.80 1.63
N GLU A 116 -5.42 -4.18 1.64
CA GLU A 116 -4.54 -3.84 2.75
C GLU A 116 -4.22 -2.35 2.80
N LEU A 117 -3.98 -1.72 1.66
CA LEU A 117 -3.78 -0.27 1.60
C LEU A 117 -5.01 0.49 2.12
N ARG A 118 -6.23 0.02 1.82
CA ARG A 118 -7.47 0.56 2.36
C ARG A 118 -7.53 0.45 3.89
N ARG A 119 -7.19 -0.72 4.43
CA ARG A 119 -7.13 -0.94 5.89
C ARG A 119 -6.09 -0.02 6.55
N ARG A 120 -4.92 0.17 5.92
CA ARG A 120 -3.87 1.07 6.43
C ARG A 120 -4.29 2.51 6.41
N LEU A 121 -4.92 2.98 5.33
CA LEU A 121 -5.52 4.31 5.28
C LEU A 121 -6.47 4.53 6.47
N THR A 122 -7.34 3.56 6.73
CA THR A 122 -8.29 3.63 7.85
C THR A 122 -7.56 3.71 9.20
N ARG A 123 -6.57 2.84 9.44
CA ARG A 123 -5.79 2.86 10.70
C ARG A 123 -4.99 4.16 10.87
N LEU A 124 -4.38 4.68 9.80
CA LEU A 124 -3.67 5.96 9.84
C LEU A 124 -4.61 7.11 10.22
N ILE A 125 -5.80 7.17 9.61
CA ILE A 125 -6.83 8.14 9.97
C ILE A 125 -7.21 7.96 11.45
N GLU A 126 -7.45 6.74 11.90
CA GLU A 126 -7.81 6.39 13.26
C GLU A 126 -6.73 6.66 14.30
N SER A 127 -5.47 6.67 13.91
CA SER A 127 -4.33 6.90 14.78
C SER A 127 -4.06 8.38 15.09
N VAL A 128 -4.68 9.32 14.35
CA VAL A 128 -4.55 10.76 14.61
C VAL A 128 -5.33 11.12 15.86
N ALA A 129 -4.66 11.59 16.89
CA ALA A 129 -5.25 11.92 18.20
C ALA A 129 -5.81 13.35 18.27
N ASP A 130 -5.20 14.30 17.52
CA ASP A 130 -5.69 15.68 17.45
C ASP A 130 -7.11 15.73 16.85
N LEU A 131 -8.05 16.31 17.61
CA LEU A 131 -9.47 16.32 17.28
C LEU A 131 -9.79 17.14 16.02
N HIS A 132 -9.06 18.22 15.74
CA HIS A 132 -9.29 19.05 14.54
C HIS A 132 -8.79 18.35 13.29
N LEU A 133 -7.60 17.73 13.37
CA LEU A 133 -7.00 16.98 12.25
C LEU A 133 -7.80 15.72 11.97
N ARG A 134 -8.22 14.99 13.01
CA ARG A 134 -9.06 13.81 12.88
C ARG A 134 -10.40 14.14 12.22
N ALA A 135 -11.10 15.17 12.72
CA ALA A 135 -12.38 15.61 12.13
C ALA A 135 -12.22 16.08 10.68
N LEU A 136 -11.10 16.71 10.33
CA LEU A 136 -10.80 17.08 8.94
C LEU A 136 -10.67 15.85 8.05
N LEU A 137 -9.90 14.84 8.47
CA LEU A 137 -9.72 13.59 7.71
C LEU A 137 -11.08 12.89 7.50
N GLU A 138 -11.92 12.81 8.51
CA GLU A 138 -13.26 12.22 8.42
C GLU A 138 -14.19 13.00 7.48
N ARG A 139 -14.09 14.34 7.46
CA ARG A 139 -14.85 15.21 6.54
C ARG A 139 -14.38 15.10 5.09
N ILE A 140 -13.13 14.75 4.85
CA ILE A 140 -12.56 14.58 3.50
C ILE A 140 -12.78 13.16 3.01
N PHE A 141 -12.42 12.17 3.78
CA PHE A 141 -12.48 10.76 3.41
C PHE A 141 -13.90 10.16 3.59
N THR A 142 -14.92 10.84 3.04
CA THR A 142 -16.27 10.27 2.96
C THR A 142 -16.29 9.01 2.09
N PRO A 143 -17.33 8.16 2.17
CA PRO A 143 -17.42 6.98 1.31
C PRO A 143 -17.27 7.30 -0.19
N GLU A 144 -17.88 8.38 -0.65
CA GLU A 144 -17.83 8.82 -2.06
C GLU A 144 -16.43 9.27 -2.45
N PHE A 145 -15.75 10.05 -1.57
CA PHE A 145 -14.38 10.48 -1.81
C PHE A 145 -13.42 9.30 -1.81
N ARG A 146 -13.56 8.37 -0.87
CA ARG A 146 -12.76 7.14 -0.81
C ARG A 146 -12.91 6.30 -2.07
N ALA A 147 -14.14 6.15 -2.58
CA ALA A 147 -14.39 5.37 -3.80
C ALA A 147 -13.59 5.90 -5.01
N LEU A 148 -13.39 7.21 -5.11
CA LEU A 148 -12.56 7.83 -6.15
C LEU A 148 -11.07 7.75 -5.81
N PHE A 149 -10.69 8.11 -4.59
CA PHE A 149 -9.31 8.15 -4.12
C PHE A 149 -8.62 6.79 -4.20
N GLU A 150 -9.33 5.74 -3.82
CA GLU A 150 -8.83 4.37 -3.74
C GLU A 150 -8.54 3.75 -5.12
N VAL A 151 -9.13 4.28 -6.19
CA VAL A 151 -8.90 3.77 -7.56
C VAL A 151 -8.09 4.73 -8.43
N ALA A 152 -7.87 5.96 -7.98
CA ALA A 152 -7.20 7.01 -8.73
C ALA A 152 -5.72 6.69 -8.97
N THR A 153 -5.18 7.22 -10.09
CA THR A 153 -3.75 7.19 -10.40
C THR A 153 -3.05 8.35 -9.72
N ALA A 154 -1.78 8.19 -9.33
CA ALA A 154 -0.98 9.27 -8.76
C ALA A 154 -0.18 10.06 -9.81
N ALA A 155 0.04 9.50 -11.01
CA ALA A 155 0.85 10.13 -12.04
C ALA A 155 0.40 9.66 -13.44
N LYS A 156 0.80 10.44 -14.46
CA LYS A 156 0.55 10.08 -15.87
C LYS A 156 1.41 8.91 -16.35
N LEU A 157 2.70 8.93 -16.08
CA LEU A 157 3.70 7.98 -16.59
C LEU A 157 4.76 7.58 -15.55
N MET A 158 4.76 8.25 -14.38
CA MET A 158 5.78 8.04 -13.34
C MET A 158 5.38 6.87 -12.42
N HIS A 159 6.06 6.77 -11.27
CA HIS A 159 5.68 5.86 -10.18
C HIS A 159 4.18 6.02 -9.84
N HIS A 160 3.56 4.93 -9.45
CA HIS A 160 2.12 4.92 -9.09
C HIS A 160 1.17 5.40 -10.21
N ALA A 161 1.57 5.30 -11.48
CA ALA A 161 0.72 5.65 -12.62
C ALA A 161 -0.42 4.66 -12.87
N GLY A 162 -0.44 3.54 -12.17
CA GLY A 162 -1.49 2.53 -12.25
C GLY A 162 -2.73 2.90 -11.46
N ARG A 163 -3.82 2.17 -11.69
CA ARG A 163 -5.06 2.27 -10.93
C ARG A 163 -4.79 1.95 -9.45
N GLY A 164 -5.29 2.76 -8.53
CA GLY A 164 -5.02 2.67 -7.09
C GLY A 164 -3.67 3.28 -6.65
N GLY A 165 -2.93 3.88 -7.59
CA GLY A 165 -1.62 4.46 -7.32
C GLY A 165 -1.66 5.62 -6.32
N LEU A 166 -2.72 6.43 -6.33
CA LEU A 166 -2.86 7.56 -5.39
C LEU A 166 -3.02 7.07 -3.95
N LEU A 167 -3.83 6.04 -3.72
CA LEU A 167 -3.94 5.39 -2.41
C LEU A 167 -2.59 4.82 -1.96
N ALA A 168 -1.92 4.07 -2.84
CA ALA A 168 -0.63 3.45 -2.52
C ALA A 168 0.41 4.50 -2.12
N HIS A 169 0.58 5.54 -2.95
CA HIS A 169 1.52 6.63 -2.71
C HIS A 169 1.23 7.36 -1.39
N SER A 170 -0.01 7.81 -1.18
CA SER A 170 -0.37 8.56 0.03
C SER A 170 -0.18 7.74 1.32
N VAL A 171 -0.50 6.44 1.28
CA VAL A 171 -0.27 5.53 2.41
C VAL A 171 1.24 5.30 2.64
N GLU A 172 2.03 5.14 1.58
CA GLU A 172 3.49 5.01 1.70
C GLU A 172 4.12 6.25 2.33
N VAL A 173 3.79 7.44 1.82
CA VAL A 173 4.29 8.70 2.37
C VAL A 173 3.89 8.86 3.84
N ALA A 174 2.64 8.56 4.19
CA ALA A 174 2.17 8.65 5.57
C ALA A 174 2.90 7.67 6.51
N LEU A 175 3.19 6.45 6.06
CA LEU A 175 3.94 5.48 6.85
C LEU A 175 5.41 5.86 7.01
N ILE A 176 6.05 6.41 5.97
CA ILE A 176 7.41 6.95 6.07
C ILE A 176 7.44 8.07 7.11
N CYS A 177 6.50 9.01 7.02
CA CYS A 177 6.35 10.11 7.98
C CYS A 177 6.14 9.61 9.41
N ASP A 178 5.26 8.63 9.62
CA ASP A 178 4.97 8.03 10.90
C ASP A 178 6.24 7.42 11.55
N HIS A 179 7.00 6.62 10.80
CA HIS A 179 8.25 6.02 11.27
C HIS A 179 9.36 7.06 11.54
N ILE A 180 9.39 8.17 10.78
CA ILE A 180 10.37 9.23 11.03
C ILE A 180 10.08 9.92 12.38
N CYS A 181 8.83 10.01 12.81
CA CYS A 181 8.47 10.54 14.12
C CYS A 181 9.04 9.71 15.29
N ASP A 182 9.24 8.40 15.11
CA ASP A 182 9.93 7.56 16.10
C ASP A 182 11.41 7.94 16.26
N VAL A 183 12.04 8.43 15.18
CA VAL A 183 13.44 8.88 15.19
C VAL A 183 13.57 10.31 15.70
N PHE A 184 12.59 11.16 15.42
CA PHE A 184 12.56 12.58 15.78
C PHE A 184 11.30 12.90 16.60
N PRO A 185 11.28 12.60 17.90
CA PRO A 185 10.09 12.76 18.75
C PRO A 185 9.62 14.20 18.98
N GLY A 186 10.38 15.20 18.46
CA GLY A 186 9.98 16.60 18.46
C GLY A 186 9.09 17.02 17.29
N LEU A 187 8.79 16.13 16.34
CA LEU A 187 7.87 16.38 15.23
C LEU A 187 6.40 16.25 15.70
N ASP A 188 5.54 17.09 15.14
CA ASP A 188 4.10 16.93 15.28
C ASP A 188 3.63 15.79 14.36
N ARG A 189 3.53 14.59 14.93
CA ARG A 189 3.14 13.37 14.21
C ARG A 189 1.76 13.48 13.58
N ASP A 190 0.78 13.99 14.31
CA ASP A 190 -0.59 14.05 13.84
C ASP A 190 -0.75 15.01 12.68
N LEU A 191 -0.07 16.16 12.74
CA LEU A 191 0.02 17.11 11.65
C LEU A 191 0.70 16.49 10.42
N LEU A 192 1.82 15.80 10.62
CA LEU A 192 2.63 15.23 9.56
C LEU A 192 1.89 14.08 8.84
N VAL A 193 1.30 13.14 9.58
CA VAL A 193 0.49 12.04 9.02
C VAL A 193 -0.73 12.58 8.29
N THR A 194 -1.41 13.58 8.87
CA THR A 194 -2.56 14.21 8.21
C THR A 194 -2.15 14.88 6.90
N ALA A 195 -1.06 15.64 6.89
CA ALA A 195 -0.55 16.28 5.69
C ALA A 195 -0.15 15.24 4.64
N ALA A 196 0.52 14.16 5.04
CA ALA A 196 0.91 13.07 4.15
C ALA A 196 -0.29 12.38 3.47
N LEU A 197 -1.41 12.19 4.18
CA LEU A 197 -2.62 11.64 3.59
C LEU A 197 -3.34 12.63 2.64
N LEU A 198 -3.10 13.93 2.80
CA LEU A 198 -3.82 14.99 2.08
C LEU A 198 -2.99 15.71 1.02
N HIS A 199 -1.65 15.53 0.96
CA HIS A 199 -0.77 16.34 0.11
C HIS A 199 -1.16 16.29 -1.37
N ASP A 200 -1.62 15.14 -1.81
CA ASP A 200 -1.86 14.81 -3.21
C ASP A 200 -3.36 14.66 -3.58
N ILE A 201 -4.29 14.99 -2.70
CA ILE A 201 -5.73 14.84 -2.99
C ILE A 201 -6.20 15.70 -4.17
N GLY A 202 -5.48 16.76 -4.49
CA GLY A 202 -5.74 17.60 -5.66
C GLY A 202 -5.58 16.85 -6.99
N LYS A 203 -4.85 15.74 -7.04
CA LYS A 203 -4.71 14.88 -8.22
C LYS A 203 -6.04 14.31 -8.70
N LEU A 204 -7.04 14.18 -7.82
CA LEU A 204 -8.40 13.80 -8.21
C LEU A 204 -9.06 14.79 -9.17
N ARG A 205 -8.64 16.05 -9.17
CA ARG A 205 -9.12 17.09 -10.11
C ARG A 205 -8.12 17.38 -11.22
N GLU A 206 -6.84 17.11 -10.96
CA GLU A 206 -5.77 17.37 -11.93
C GLU A 206 -5.80 16.41 -13.10
N MET A 207 -6.13 15.14 -12.85
CA MET A 207 -6.09 14.08 -13.86
C MET A 207 -7.42 13.36 -13.98
N ARG A 208 -7.63 12.73 -15.11
CA ARG A 208 -8.71 11.76 -15.33
C ARG A 208 -8.36 10.43 -14.67
N HIS A 209 -9.38 9.75 -14.13
CA HIS A 209 -9.26 8.47 -13.44
C HIS A 209 -10.15 7.37 -14.05
N ASP A 210 -10.71 7.63 -15.22
CA ASP A 210 -11.49 6.72 -16.05
C ASP A 210 -10.61 5.95 -17.05
N LEU A 211 -11.16 5.55 -18.16
CA LEU A 211 -10.43 4.86 -19.24
C LEU A 211 -9.27 5.68 -19.82
N ARG A 212 -9.28 7.00 -19.66
CA ARG A 212 -8.18 7.92 -20.01
C ARG A 212 -7.36 8.31 -18.78
N ALA A 213 -7.24 7.42 -17.80
CA ALA A 213 -6.49 7.68 -16.58
C ALA A 213 -5.08 8.21 -16.87
N GLY A 214 -4.71 9.27 -16.15
CA GLY A 214 -3.43 9.95 -16.28
C GLY A 214 -3.42 11.10 -17.31
N GLU A 215 -4.49 11.36 -18.07
CA GLU A 215 -4.61 12.60 -18.84
C GLU A 215 -4.93 13.78 -17.92
N TYR A 216 -4.27 14.92 -18.18
CA TYR A 216 -4.58 16.15 -17.44
C TYR A 216 -5.94 16.70 -17.85
N THR A 217 -6.69 17.14 -16.86
CA THR A 217 -7.91 17.95 -17.08
C THR A 217 -7.52 19.40 -17.39
N GLU A 218 -8.47 20.21 -17.89
CA GLU A 218 -8.26 21.66 -18.00
C GLU A 218 -7.87 22.28 -16.67
N HIS A 219 -8.53 21.88 -15.57
CA HIS A 219 -8.19 22.32 -14.22
C HIS A 219 -6.76 21.92 -13.84
N GLY A 220 -6.35 20.71 -14.21
CA GLY A 220 -4.98 20.23 -13.95
C GLY A 220 -3.92 21.06 -14.66
N ILE A 221 -4.16 21.44 -15.92
CA ILE A 221 -3.25 22.28 -16.72
C ILE A 221 -3.16 23.70 -16.16
N LEU A 222 -4.29 24.28 -15.73
CA LEU A 222 -4.36 25.68 -15.33
C LEU A 222 -4.03 25.93 -13.85
N VAL A 223 -4.35 25.00 -12.95
CA VAL A 223 -4.26 25.18 -11.49
C VAL A 223 -3.28 24.22 -10.84
N GLY A 224 -3.24 22.96 -11.28
CA GLY A 224 -2.41 21.91 -10.71
C GLY A 224 -2.94 21.37 -9.38
N HIS A 225 -2.39 20.18 -8.96
CA HIS A 225 -2.87 19.47 -7.77
C HIS A 225 -2.48 20.15 -6.45
N VAL A 226 -1.30 20.74 -6.36
CA VAL A 226 -0.81 21.40 -5.13
C VAL A 226 -1.78 22.48 -4.68
N ASN A 227 -2.13 23.39 -5.60
CA ASN A 227 -3.06 24.50 -5.30
C ASN A 227 -4.50 24.01 -5.08
N SER A 228 -4.96 23.09 -5.91
CA SER A 228 -6.34 22.57 -5.79
C SER A 228 -6.51 21.71 -4.53
N GLY A 229 -5.49 20.94 -4.12
CA GLY A 229 -5.48 20.19 -2.88
C GLY A 229 -5.50 21.10 -1.66
N ALA A 230 -4.62 22.12 -1.63
CA ALA A 230 -4.61 23.11 -0.57
C ALA A 230 -5.96 23.86 -0.45
N ALA A 231 -6.55 24.28 -1.57
CA ALA A 231 -7.86 24.94 -1.58
C ALA A 231 -8.98 24.01 -1.05
N GLN A 232 -8.96 22.74 -1.44
CA GLN A 232 -9.93 21.75 -0.96
C GLN A 232 -9.82 21.55 0.56
N VAL A 233 -8.60 21.40 1.10
CA VAL A 233 -8.36 21.31 2.55
C VAL A 233 -8.82 22.58 3.25
N LEU A 234 -8.42 23.75 2.80
CA LEU A 234 -8.82 25.03 3.39
C LEU A 234 -10.33 25.20 3.48
N SER A 235 -11.08 24.75 2.47
CA SER A 235 -12.54 24.83 2.47
C SER A 235 -13.20 24.01 3.58
N LYS A 236 -12.48 23.11 4.24
CA LYS A 236 -12.97 22.21 5.29
C LYS A 236 -12.38 22.51 6.67
N THR A 237 -11.58 23.58 6.81
CA THR A 237 -10.84 23.91 8.05
C THR A 237 -11.34 25.16 8.76
N SER A 238 -12.60 25.60 8.53
CA SER A 238 -13.17 26.83 9.12
C SER A 238 -13.13 26.84 10.65
N GLU A 239 -13.28 25.68 11.29
CA GLU A 239 -13.33 25.51 12.76
C GLU A 239 -11.94 25.18 13.36
N MET A 240 -10.91 25.05 12.52
CA MET A 240 -9.56 24.72 12.97
C MET A 240 -8.83 25.98 13.48
N PRO A 241 -8.03 25.88 14.55
CA PRO A 241 -7.17 26.99 14.98
C PRO A 241 -6.30 27.49 13.83
N SER A 242 -6.16 28.82 13.70
CA SER A 242 -5.49 29.44 12.56
C SER A 242 -4.03 29.00 12.40
N SER A 243 -3.31 28.81 13.50
CA SER A 243 -1.92 28.32 13.47
C SER A 243 -1.85 26.91 12.86
N LEU A 244 -2.66 25.96 13.38
CA LEU A 244 -2.69 24.58 12.88
C LEU A 244 -3.10 24.52 11.40
N ARG A 245 -4.13 25.28 11.01
CA ARG A 245 -4.54 25.42 9.61
C ARG A 245 -3.41 25.92 8.71
N ASN A 246 -2.68 26.95 9.15
CA ASN A 246 -1.57 27.53 8.38
C ASN A 246 -0.43 26.52 8.21
N HIS A 247 -0.07 25.79 9.28
CA HIS A 247 0.95 24.75 9.21
C HIS A 247 0.55 23.62 8.27
N LEU A 248 -0.68 23.09 8.40
CA LEU A 248 -1.17 22.05 7.49
C LEU A 248 -1.16 22.50 6.02
N THR A 249 -1.64 23.73 5.78
CA THR A 249 -1.66 24.31 4.43
C THR A 249 -0.24 24.46 3.89
N HIS A 250 0.70 24.90 4.74
CA HIS A 250 2.11 25.04 4.37
C HIS A 250 2.71 23.70 3.95
N LEU A 251 2.47 22.62 4.70
CA LEU A 251 2.95 21.28 4.35
C LEU A 251 2.46 20.85 2.95
N ILE A 252 1.16 21.09 2.65
CA ILE A 252 0.59 20.75 1.34
C ILE A 252 1.20 21.61 0.22
N LEU A 253 1.40 22.91 0.45
CA LEU A 253 1.95 23.82 -0.57
C LEU A 253 3.43 23.60 -0.85
N SER A 254 4.17 22.95 0.05
CA SER A 254 5.63 22.81 -0.01
C SER A 254 6.12 21.37 -0.22
N HIS A 255 5.23 20.38 -0.37
CA HIS A 255 5.64 18.96 -0.41
C HIS A 255 6.56 18.60 -1.59
N HIS A 256 6.57 19.37 -2.68
CA HIS A 256 7.50 19.20 -3.80
C HIS A 256 8.87 19.88 -3.58
N GLU A 257 9.17 20.39 -2.39
CA GLU A 257 10.43 21.01 -1.97
C GLU A 257 10.73 22.35 -2.65
N ARG A 258 10.74 22.39 -3.99
CA ARG A 258 11.19 23.56 -4.78
C ARG A 258 10.16 23.97 -5.83
N PRO A 259 10.10 25.28 -6.17
CA PRO A 259 9.23 25.77 -7.24
C PRO A 259 9.49 25.09 -8.59
N GLU A 260 10.75 24.73 -8.90
CA GLU A 260 11.12 24.03 -10.13
C GLU A 260 10.51 22.64 -10.22
N TYR A 261 10.13 22.06 -9.08
CA TYR A 261 9.44 20.76 -8.99
C TYR A 261 7.93 20.89 -8.80
N GLY A 262 7.41 22.11 -8.73
CA GLY A 262 6.00 22.42 -8.62
C GLY A 262 5.52 22.84 -7.23
N ALA A 263 6.42 23.01 -6.24
CA ALA A 263 6.05 23.55 -4.95
C ALA A 263 5.59 25.01 -5.07
N ALA A 264 4.47 25.36 -4.44
CA ALA A 264 4.04 26.76 -4.35
C ALA A 264 4.85 27.55 -3.31
N LYS A 265 5.50 26.87 -2.37
CA LYS A 265 6.32 27.41 -1.31
C LYS A 265 7.42 26.40 -0.93
N GLU A 266 8.61 26.88 -0.56
CA GLU A 266 9.65 26.04 0.03
C GLU A 266 9.27 25.58 1.44
N PRO A 267 9.70 24.37 1.90
CA PRO A 267 9.39 23.87 3.23
C PRO A 267 10.16 24.66 4.31
N ASN A 268 9.41 25.26 5.25
CA ASN A 268 9.95 26.13 6.31
C ASN A 268 9.63 25.63 7.72
N THR A 269 9.15 24.39 7.87
CA THR A 269 8.99 23.72 9.17
C THR A 269 9.62 22.33 9.13
N PRO A 270 10.03 21.77 10.28
CA PRO A 270 10.59 20.41 10.31
C PRO A 270 9.67 19.37 9.65
N GLU A 271 8.37 19.44 9.92
CA GLU A 271 7.37 18.56 9.33
C GLU A 271 7.27 18.72 7.80
N ALA A 272 7.34 19.97 7.29
CA ALA A 272 7.31 20.23 5.86
C ALA A 272 8.54 19.64 5.14
N VAL A 273 9.73 19.76 5.75
CA VAL A 273 10.96 19.12 5.23
C VAL A 273 10.80 17.59 5.20
N VAL A 274 10.30 17.02 6.29
CA VAL A 274 10.08 15.55 6.35
C VAL A 274 9.08 15.10 5.29
N LEU A 275 7.95 15.80 5.13
CA LEU A 275 6.94 15.45 4.13
C LEU A 275 7.52 15.50 2.70
N ALA A 276 8.24 16.54 2.35
CA ALA A 276 8.84 16.69 1.02
C ALA A 276 9.83 15.56 0.70
N HIS A 277 10.65 15.17 1.68
CA HIS A 277 11.57 14.05 1.49
C HIS A 277 10.87 12.69 1.51
N ALA A 278 9.83 12.50 2.31
CA ALA A 278 9.04 11.27 2.32
C ALA A 278 8.33 11.04 0.97
N ASP A 279 7.77 12.10 0.38
CA ASP A 279 7.20 12.10 -0.98
C ASP A 279 8.27 11.69 -2.02
N ALA A 280 9.42 12.36 -2.01
CA ALA A 280 10.53 12.04 -2.90
C ALA A 280 11.06 10.61 -2.72
N ILE A 281 11.12 10.09 -1.49
CA ILE A 281 11.54 8.71 -1.20
C ILE A 281 10.54 7.72 -1.82
N SER A 282 9.23 7.89 -1.55
CA SER A 282 8.20 7.03 -2.15
C SER A 282 8.31 7.02 -3.67
N ALA A 283 8.40 8.20 -4.28
CA ALA A 283 8.51 8.36 -5.72
C ALA A 283 9.73 7.65 -6.33
N HIS A 284 10.92 7.93 -5.78
CA HIS A 284 12.17 7.46 -6.36
C HIS A 284 12.45 6.00 -6.03
N ALA A 285 12.18 5.55 -4.79
CA ALA A 285 12.38 4.17 -4.40
C ALA A 285 11.48 3.23 -5.21
N THR A 286 10.19 3.57 -5.34
CA THR A 286 9.25 2.79 -6.14
C THR A 286 9.67 2.71 -7.60
N THR A 287 10.07 3.84 -8.22
CA THR A 287 10.61 3.83 -9.60
C THR A 287 11.82 2.90 -9.76
N GLY A 288 12.76 2.92 -8.80
CA GLY A 288 13.95 2.06 -8.83
C GLY A 288 13.61 0.58 -8.63
N LEU A 289 12.67 0.27 -7.75
CA LEU A 289 12.20 -1.10 -7.51
C LEU A 289 11.44 -1.65 -8.72
N GLU A 290 10.60 -0.85 -9.35
CA GLU A 290 9.93 -1.22 -10.60
C GLU A 290 10.93 -1.46 -11.74
N ALA A 291 11.94 -0.58 -11.90
CA ALA A 291 12.99 -0.77 -12.89
C ALA A 291 13.73 -2.10 -12.68
N ARG A 292 13.97 -2.46 -11.41
CA ARG A 292 14.60 -3.73 -11.06
C ARG A 292 13.69 -4.94 -11.34
N ALA A 293 12.40 -4.82 -11.04
CA ALA A 293 11.42 -5.88 -11.27
C ALA A 293 11.22 -6.17 -12.77
N ASP A 294 11.30 -5.14 -13.62
CA ASP A 294 11.13 -5.24 -15.05
C ASP A 294 12.44 -5.60 -15.81
N ALA A 295 13.56 -5.72 -15.09
CA ALA A 295 14.85 -6.00 -15.70
C ALA A 295 14.94 -7.44 -16.26
N LEU A 296 15.52 -7.56 -17.45
CA LEU A 296 15.76 -8.86 -18.06
C LEU A 296 16.92 -9.61 -17.37
N PRO A 297 16.94 -10.94 -17.38
CA PRO A 297 18.05 -11.71 -16.86
C PRO A 297 19.40 -11.25 -17.44
N GLY A 298 20.35 -10.91 -16.57
CA GLY A 298 21.69 -10.42 -16.96
C GLY A 298 21.76 -8.93 -17.32
N GLN A 299 20.65 -8.21 -17.27
CA GLN A 299 20.66 -6.76 -17.46
C GLN A 299 21.28 -6.06 -16.24
N ILE A 300 22.20 -5.10 -16.49
CA ILE A 300 22.91 -4.35 -15.44
C ILE A 300 22.22 -3.00 -15.17
N GLU A 301 21.68 -2.39 -16.21
CA GLU A 301 21.10 -1.05 -16.14
C GLU A 301 19.79 -0.96 -16.91
N GLN A 302 18.91 -0.09 -16.45
CA GLN A 302 17.65 0.25 -17.11
C GLN A 302 17.36 1.74 -17.01
N LYS A 303 17.01 2.36 -18.12
CA LYS A 303 16.54 3.74 -18.15
C LYS A 303 15.04 3.78 -17.88
N ARG A 304 14.65 4.48 -16.81
CA ARG A 304 13.24 4.70 -16.47
C ARG A 304 13.02 6.15 -16.01
N HIS A 305 12.03 6.79 -16.57
CA HIS A 305 11.68 8.20 -16.27
C HIS A 305 12.87 9.16 -16.35
N GLY A 306 13.70 9.01 -17.42
CA GLY A 306 14.86 9.88 -17.66
C GLY A 306 16.10 9.55 -16.84
N ARG A 307 16.00 8.73 -15.79
CA ARG A 307 17.10 8.30 -14.92
C ARG A 307 17.59 6.90 -15.30
N LEU A 308 18.91 6.69 -15.25
CA LEU A 308 19.54 5.39 -15.39
C LEU A 308 19.59 4.71 -14.02
N TRP A 309 19.08 3.49 -13.94
CA TRP A 309 19.04 2.68 -12.73
C TRP A 309 19.96 1.48 -12.87
N CYS A 310 20.77 1.21 -11.85
CA CYS A 310 21.42 -0.07 -11.69
C CYS A 310 20.37 -1.08 -11.20
N VAL A 311 20.11 -2.10 -12.01
CA VAL A 311 19.04 -3.08 -11.69
C VAL A 311 19.57 -4.39 -11.14
N THR A 312 20.89 -4.52 -10.98
CA THR A 312 21.51 -5.66 -10.29
C THR A 312 21.37 -5.52 -8.78
N SER A 313 21.27 -6.65 -8.10
CA SER A 313 21.37 -6.69 -6.65
C SER A 313 22.80 -7.03 -6.24
N PRO A 314 23.41 -6.35 -5.23
CA PRO A 314 24.79 -6.64 -4.80
C PRO A 314 24.91 -8.01 -4.11
N ARG A 315 23.80 -8.63 -3.77
CA ARG A 315 23.72 -9.98 -3.17
C ARG A 315 22.32 -10.54 -3.38
N ASP A 316 22.22 -11.86 -3.41
CA ASP A 316 20.93 -12.51 -3.27
C ASP A 316 20.39 -12.21 -1.87
N PHE A 317 19.31 -11.49 -1.79
CA PHE A 317 18.59 -11.29 -0.55
C PHE A 317 17.11 -11.59 -0.80
N THR A 318 16.51 -12.27 0.14
CA THR A 318 15.05 -12.33 0.16
C THR A 318 14.60 -10.95 0.63
N PRO A 319 13.86 -10.18 -0.18
CA PRO A 319 13.28 -8.93 0.29
C PRO A 319 12.57 -9.22 1.61
N ARG A 320 12.85 -8.44 2.65
CA ARG A 320 11.90 -8.39 3.74
C ARG A 320 10.61 -7.97 3.08
N LEU A 321 9.59 -8.81 3.20
CA LEU A 321 8.26 -8.44 2.75
C LEU A 321 8.03 -7.02 3.24
N SER A 322 7.64 -6.14 2.31
CA SER A 322 7.35 -4.78 2.73
C SER A 322 6.29 -4.84 3.83
N PRO A 323 6.23 -3.88 4.74
CA PRO A 323 5.10 -3.80 5.66
C PRO A 323 3.74 -3.88 4.94
N TYR A 324 3.71 -3.56 3.63
CA TYR A 324 2.53 -3.67 2.76
C TYR A 324 2.21 -5.10 2.33
N GLU A 325 3.22 -5.95 2.15
CA GLU A 325 3.04 -7.37 1.81
C GLU A 325 2.90 -8.24 3.07
N LEU A 326 3.42 -7.76 4.21
CA LEU A 326 3.35 -8.45 5.49
C LEU A 326 1.94 -8.48 6.10
N ALA A 327 1.08 -7.57 5.72
CA ALA A 327 -0.17 -7.40 6.43
C ALA A 327 -1.26 -8.44 6.17
N PRO A 328 -1.40 -9.12 5.01
CA PRO A 328 -2.39 -10.19 4.88
C PRO A 328 -1.89 -11.56 5.31
N THR A 329 -0.55 -11.76 5.33
CA THR A 329 0.05 -13.09 5.53
C THR A 329 0.56 -13.36 6.94
N LEU A 330 0.61 -12.37 7.79
CA LEU A 330 1.17 -12.49 9.14
C LEU A 330 0.17 -12.16 10.26
N ARG A 331 -1.12 -12.20 9.98
CA ARG A 331 -2.08 -12.52 11.02
C ARG A 331 -2.04 -14.03 11.23
N VAL A 332 -1.22 -14.45 12.17
CA VAL A 332 -1.27 -15.81 12.67
C VAL A 332 -2.28 -15.79 13.80
N THR A 333 -3.34 -16.55 13.65
CA THR A 333 -4.26 -16.84 14.76
C THR A 333 -3.52 -17.78 15.68
N LEU A 334 -3.05 -17.27 16.81
CA LEU A 334 -2.39 -18.09 17.82
C LEU A 334 -3.40 -18.47 18.91
N PRO A 335 -3.48 -19.75 19.29
CA PRO A 335 -4.32 -20.15 20.41
C PRO A 335 -3.77 -19.58 21.71
N ILE A 336 -4.65 -19.10 22.58
CA ILE A 336 -4.33 -18.73 23.96
C ILE A 336 -4.49 -19.99 24.79
N LEU A 337 -3.37 -20.63 25.16
CA LEU A 337 -3.35 -21.80 26.02
C LEU A 337 -3.52 -21.40 27.49
N GLY A 338 -4.74 -21.04 27.86
CA GLY A 338 -5.14 -20.81 29.24
C GLY A 338 -4.38 -19.70 29.97
N ALA A 339 -4.68 -19.49 31.25
CA ALA A 339 -3.91 -18.63 32.14
C ALA A 339 -2.67 -19.37 32.64
N VAL A 340 -1.48 -18.76 32.52
CA VAL A 340 -0.23 -19.30 33.07
C VAL A 340 -0.04 -18.70 34.45
N ALA A 341 -0.14 -19.52 35.49
CA ALA A 341 -0.01 -19.05 36.85
C ALA A 341 1.41 -18.56 37.14
N ALA A 342 1.56 -17.32 37.54
CA ALA A 342 2.79 -16.78 38.12
C ALA A 342 2.70 -16.85 39.67
N GLY A 343 2.14 -17.94 40.24
CA GLY A 343 1.99 -18.15 41.67
C GLY A 343 1.65 -19.61 41.99
N ILE A 344 1.79 -20.01 43.25
CA ILE A 344 1.46 -21.33 43.74
C ILE A 344 -0.05 -21.40 43.98
N GLY A 345 -0.76 -22.27 43.28
CA GLY A 345 -2.00 -22.84 43.79
C GLY A 345 -3.33 -22.56 43.11
N GLU A 346 -3.40 -22.18 41.83
CA GLU A 346 -4.67 -22.26 41.10
C GLU A 346 -4.47 -22.97 39.76
N THR A 347 -5.20 -24.07 39.60
CA THR A 347 -5.25 -24.89 38.39
C THR A 347 -6.03 -24.15 37.30
N ALA A 348 -5.35 -23.71 36.27
CA ALA A 348 -6.00 -23.34 35.03
C ALA A 348 -5.92 -24.53 34.05
N GLU A 349 -6.81 -25.50 34.19
CA GLU A 349 -7.22 -26.36 33.09
C GLU A 349 -8.27 -25.57 32.30
N GLY A 350 -7.89 -25.03 31.19
CA GLY A 350 -8.78 -24.36 30.27
C GLY A 350 -8.34 -24.64 28.85
N ASP A 351 -9.01 -25.58 28.20
CA ASP A 351 -9.19 -25.57 26.75
C ASP A 351 -9.95 -24.28 26.46
N SER A 352 -9.24 -23.17 26.24
CA SER A 352 -9.91 -21.98 25.75
C SER A 352 -9.90 -22.05 24.22
N ASP A 353 -11.07 -22.12 23.62
CA ASP A 353 -11.29 -21.88 22.18
C ASP A 353 -10.93 -20.42 21.82
N GLU A 354 -10.26 -19.68 22.72
CA GLU A 354 -9.88 -18.29 22.53
C GLU A 354 -8.60 -18.23 21.71
N CYS A 355 -8.69 -17.56 20.57
CA CYS A 355 -7.58 -17.30 19.67
C CYS A 355 -7.41 -15.80 19.49
N LEU A 356 -6.16 -15.33 19.42
CA LEU A 356 -5.84 -13.94 19.14
C LEU A 356 -5.18 -13.82 17.76
N ASP A 357 -5.69 -12.93 16.95
CA ASP A 357 -5.06 -12.53 15.70
C ASP A 357 -3.89 -11.60 15.97
N VAL A 358 -2.69 -12.14 15.85
CA VAL A 358 -1.46 -11.38 16.11
C VAL A 358 -0.86 -10.88 14.81
N VAL A 359 -0.62 -9.58 14.75
CA VAL A 359 0.13 -8.95 13.66
C VAL A 359 1.61 -9.01 14.01
N LEU A 360 2.41 -9.67 13.16
CA LEU A 360 3.85 -9.86 13.39
C LEU A 360 4.19 -10.65 14.67
N PRO A 361 3.73 -11.91 14.80
CA PRO A 361 4.19 -12.73 15.90
C PRO A 361 5.73 -12.85 15.83
N PRO A 362 6.42 -12.95 17.00
CA PRO A 362 7.84 -13.26 17.02
C PRO A 362 8.12 -14.51 16.19
N LYS A 363 9.25 -14.53 15.47
CA LYS A 363 9.62 -15.67 14.63
C LYS A 363 9.69 -16.94 15.50
N GLY A 364 8.85 -17.93 15.17
CA GLY A 364 8.80 -19.19 15.89
C GLY A 364 7.84 -19.22 17.09
N ALA A 365 6.95 -18.22 17.26
CA ALA A 365 5.88 -18.32 18.26
C ALA A 365 4.80 -19.29 17.76
N ASP A 366 4.49 -20.29 18.57
CA ASP A 366 3.51 -21.33 18.25
C ASP A 366 2.19 -21.12 19.01
N PHE A 367 2.25 -20.47 20.19
CA PHE A 367 1.07 -20.16 20.99
C PHE A 367 1.28 -18.93 21.90
N LEU A 368 0.19 -18.46 22.48
CA LEU A 368 0.15 -17.39 23.49
C LEU A 368 -0.22 -17.98 24.85
N ALA A 369 0.22 -17.32 25.92
CA ALA A 369 -0.29 -17.58 27.25
C ALA A 369 -0.49 -16.26 27.99
N ARG A 370 -1.60 -16.14 28.74
CA ARG A 370 -1.86 -14.99 29.61
C ARG A 370 -1.23 -15.23 30.97
N VAL A 371 -0.42 -14.28 31.41
CA VAL A 371 0.23 -14.36 32.72
C VAL A 371 -0.76 -14.00 33.83
N THR A 372 -0.76 -14.81 34.91
CA THR A 372 -1.49 -14.48 36.14
C THR A 372 -0.53 -14.50 37.34
N GLY A 373 -0.68 -13.49 38.19
CA GLY A 373 0.15 -13.35 39.41
C GLY A 373 1.44 -12.56 39.19
N ASP A 374 2.31 -12.54 40.21
CA ASP A 374 3.42 -11.61 40.35
C ASP A 374 4.80 -12.26 40.48
N SER A 375 4.93 -13.57 40.25
CA SER A 375 6.21 -14.29 40.51
C SER A 375 7.35 -13.87 39.57
N MET A 376 7.05 -13.18 38.46
CA MET A 376 8.01 -12.75 37.44
C MET A 376 8.14 -11.23 37.34
N ILE A 377 7.70 -10.49 38.35
CA ILE A 377 7.74 -9.00 38.35
C ILE A 377 9.15 -8.44 38.28
N GLY A 378 10.15 -9.15 38.81
CA GLY A 378 11.56 -8.76 38.72
C GLY A 378 12.12 -8.81 37.28
N ASP A 379 11.52 -9.60 36.41
CA ASP A 379 11.83 -9.66 34.99
C ASP A 379 10.89 -8.74 34.14
N GLY A 380 10.06 -7.91 34.81
CA GLY A 380 9.17 -6.99 34.15
C GLY A 380 7.91 -7.64 33.56
N ILE A 381 7.57 -8.87 33.96
CA ILE A 381 6.38 -9.60 33.54
C ILE A 381 5.34 -9.50 34.67
N PHE A 382 4.18 -8.96 34.35
CA PHE A 382 3.12 -8.64 35.30
C PHE A 382 1.84 -9.44 35.02
N ASP A 383 0.95 -9.40 35.99
CA ASP A 383 -0.39 -9.97 35.84
C ASP A 383 -1.14 -9.34 34.64
N GLY A 384 -1.75 -10.20 33.82
CA GLY A 384 -2.45 -9.79 32.60
C GLY A 384 -1.58 -9.73 31.33
N ASP A 385 -0.25 -9.74 31.44
CA ASP A 385 0.63 -9.74 30.26
C ASP A 385 0.39 -10.97 29.37
N LEU A 386 0.57 -10.80 28.05
CA LEU A 386 0.59 -11.89 27.09
C LEU A 386 2.03 -12.27 26.77
N VAL A 387 2.36 -13.56 26.89
CA VAL A 387 3.65 -14.10 26.50
C VAL A 387 3.53 -14.91 25.22
N PHE A 388 4.40 -14.63 24.26
CA PHE A 388 4.55 -15.38 23.02
C PHE A 388 5.54 -16.52 23.24
N VAL A 389 5.12 -17.73 22.94
CA VAL A 389 5.86 -18.94 23.29
C VAL A 389 6.19 -19.75 22.05
N GLN A 390 7.46 -20.08 21.90
CA GLN A 390 7.92 -21.08 20.95
C GLN A 390 7.89 -22.44 21.62
N ALA A 391 7.17 -23.41 21.05
CA ALA A 391 7.11 -24.77 21.56
C ALA A 391 8.51 -25.42 21.47
N VAL A 392 9.10 -25.72 22.60
CA VAL A 392 10.40 -26.43 22.72
C VAL A 392 10.36 -27.38 23.88
N THR A 393 11.09 -28.49 23.75
CA THR A 393 11.27 -29.48 24.82
C THR A 393 12.58 -29.27 25.60
N GLU A 394 13.47 -28.39 25.12
CA GLU A 394 14.75 -28.06 25.73
C GLU A 394 14.92 -26.54 25.76
N ALA A 395 15.59 -26.05 26.80
CA ALA A 395 15.87 -24.63 26.99
C ALA A 395 17.32 -24.41 27.44
N ASN A 396 17.84 -23.21 27.20
CA ASN A 396 19.16 -22.81 27.70
C ASN A 396 19.03 -22.15 29.08
N ILE A 397 20.09 -22.27 29.90
CA ILE A 397 20.16 -21.57 31.18
C ILE A 397 19.97 -20.07 30.97
N GLY A 398 19.02 -19.49 31.71
CA GLY A 398 18.62 -18.09 31.59
C GLY A 398 17.39 -17.84 30.72
N ASP A 399 16.95 -18.80 29.92
CA ASP A 399 15.72 -18.65 29.12
C ASP A 399 14.50 -18.50 30.04
N LEU A 400 13.55 -17.64 29.61
CA LEU A 400 12.21 -17.61 30.17
C LEU A 400 11.40 -18.73 29.52
N VAL A 401 10.83 -19.62 30.31
CA VAL A 401 10.12 -20.79 29.82
C VAL A 401 8.70 -20.87 30.39
N VAL A 402 7.81 -21.46 29.60
CA VAL A 402 6.51 -21.96 30.07
C VAL A 402 6.71 -23.44 30.39
N ALA A 403 6.40 -23.82 31.61
CA ALA A 403 6.50 -25.21 32.08
C ALA A 403 5.18 -25.65 32.74
N HIS A 404 4.82 -26.89 32.50
CA HIS A 404 3.69 -27.52 33.19
C HIS A 404 4.18 -28.23 34.45
N ILE A 405 3.58 -27.89 35.60
CA ILE A 405 3.89 -28.48 36.92
C ILE A 405 2.62 -29.18 37.41
N PRO A 406 2.67 -30.48 37.70
CA PRO A 406 1.53 -31.23 38.24
C PRO A 406 0.99 -30.56 39.51
N GLY A 407 -0.32 -30.27 39.51
CA GLY A 407 -0.99 -29.62 40.65
C GLY A 407 -0.88 -28.08 40.71
N SER A 408 0.00 -27.48 39.89
CA SER A 408 0.14 -26.02 39.81
C SER A 408 -0.18 -25.47 38.39
N GLY A 409 -0.39 -26.37 37.40
CA GLY A 409 -0.69 -25.96 36.01
C GLY A 409 0.54 -25.42 35.27
N ASN A 410 0.29 -24.52 34.29
CA ASN A 410 1.36 -23.89 33.51
C ASN A 410 1.91 -22.67 34.22
N VAL A 411 3.23 -22.53 34.26
CA VAL A 411 3.94 -21.42 34.95
C VAL A 411 4.97 -20.79 34.01
N VAL A 412 5.19 -19.48 34.14
CA VAL A 412 6.34 -18.78 33.53
C VAL A 412 7.45 -18.68 34.58
N LYS A 413 8.64 -19.15 34.25
CA LYS A 413 9.83 -19.14 35.14
C LYS A 413 11.11 -18.99 34.32
N ARG A 414 12.21 -18.65 35.01
CA ARG A 414 13.56 -18.66 34.44
C ARG A 414 14.16 -20.04 34.59
N PHE A 415 14.64 -20.64 33.50
CA PHE A 415 15.27 -21.94 33.49
C PHE A 415 16.73 -21.81 33.92
N GLN A 416 17.15 -22.63 34.90
CA GLN A 416 18.51 -22.64 35.45
C GLN A 416 19.22 -24.01 35.34
N GLY A 417 18.71 -24.86 34.44
CA GLY A 417 19.25 -26.19 34.18
C GLY A 417 18.65 -27.28 35.10
N ASP A 418 18.81 -27.17 36.39
CA ASP A 418 18.31 -28.12 37.39
C ASP A 418 17.05 -27.67 38.13
N ARG A 419 16.62 -26.42 37.89
CA ARG A 419 15.48 -25.80 38.55
C ARG A 419 14.87 -24.69 37.73
N LEU A 420 13.65 -24.30 38.08
CA LEU A 420 12.94 -23.14 37.60
C LEU A 420 12.95 -22.06 38.69
N GLU A 421 13.39 -20.84 38.36
CA GLU A 421 13.46 -19.72 39.28
C GLU A 421 12.41 -18.65 38.98
N SER A 422 11.83 -18.10 40.04
CA SER A 422 10.98 -16.92 40.01
C SER A 422 11.83 -15.66 40.09
N ALA A 423 11.43 -14.60 39.38
CA ALA A 423 12.07 -13.29 39.48
C ALA A 423 11.52 -12.45 40.66
N ASN A 424 10.68 -13.04 41.49
CA ASN A 424 10.21 -12.47 42.75
C ASN A 424 10.72 -13.33 43.90
N PRO A 425 11.52 -12.75 44.83
CA PRO A 425 12.14 -13.53 45.94
C PRO A 425 11.13 -14.14 46.90
N ASN A 426 9.88 -13.76 46.87
CA ASN A 426 8.83 -14.38 47.68
C ASN A 426 8.42 -15.80 47.23
N TYR A 427 8.89 -16.21 46.04
CA TYR A 427 8.61 -17.53 45.48
C TYR A 427 9.84 -18.40 45.43
N PRO A 428 9.84 -19.58 46.12
CA PRO A 428 10.99 -20.47 46.13
C PRO A 428 11.25 -21.07 44.72
N PRO A 429 12.51 -21.46 44.45
CA PRO A 429 12.83 -22.21 43.23
C PRO A 429 12.10 -23.56 43.19
N ILE A 430 11.71 -23.98 41.98
CA ILE A 430 11.04 -25.26 41.74
C ILE A 430 12.06 -26.22 41.15
N PRO A 431 12.41 -27.34 41.81
CA PRO A 431 13.31 -28.35 41.23
C PRO A 431 12.74 -28.92 39.93
N LEU A 432 13.62 -29.15 38.98
CA LEU A 432 13.23 -29.79 37.71
C LEU A 432 13.34 -31.31 37.90
N ASP A 433 12.20 -31.97 37.99
CA ASP A 433 12.12 -33.43 38.06
C ASP A 433 11.39 -34.01 36.84
N GLU A 434 11.24 -35.34 36.77
CA GLU A 434 10.62 -36.03 35.66
C GLU A 434 9.11 -35.68 35.45
N THR A 435 8.50 -34.97 36.40
CA THR A 435 7.10 -34.58 36.36
C THR A 435 6.88 -33.20 35.76
N VAL A 436 7.92 -32.34 35.79
CA VAL A 436 7.88 -30.99 35.21
C VAL A 436 8.15 -31.07 33.71
N ARG A 437 7.24 -30.55 32.89
CA ARG A 437 7.36 -30.56 31.44
C ARG A 437 7.53 -29.17 30.90
N LEU A 438 8.63 -28.92 30.21
CA LEU A 438 8.80 -27.69 29.42
C LEU A 438 7.81 -27.71 28.23
N GLN A 439 7.02 -26.66 28.10
CA GLN A 439 6.07 -26.48 26.98
C GLN A 439 6.62 -25.55 25.90
N GLY A 440 7.50 -24.61 26.30
CA GLY A 440 8.09 -23.72 25.35
C GLY A 440 8.94 -22.61 26.00
N ARG A 441 9.61 -21.87 25.12
CA ARG A 441 10.43 -20.71 25.47
C ARG A 441 9.68 -19.42 25.12
N VAL A 442 9.67 -18.47 26.06
CA VAL A 442 9.08 -17.14 25.83
C VAL A 442 9.99 -16.36 24.88
N THR A 443 9.41 -15.85 23.80
CA THR A 443 10.12 -15.10 22.77
C THR A 443 9.80 -13.59 22.81
N ARG A 444 8.65 -13.23 23.39
CA ARG A 444 8.18 -11.84 23.54
C ARG A 444 7.16 -11.76 24.67
N VAL A 445 7.12 -10.62 25.34
CA VAL A 445 6.06 -10.25 26.29
C VAL A 445 5.36 -9.01 25.75
N GLU A 446 4.04 -8.98 25.81
CA GLU A 446 3.21 -7.87 25.36
C GLU A 446 2.21 -7.48 26.45
N ARG A 447 2.04 -6.20 26.65
CA ARG A 447 1.11 -5.64 27.66
C ARG A 447 0.08 -4.77 26.96
N GLU A 448 -1.19 -5.05 27.23
CA GLU A 448 -2.29 -4.15 26.87
C GLU A 448 -2.43 -3.09 27.97
N PHE A 449 -2.40 -1.81 27.60
CA PHE A 449 -2.60 -0.66 28.48
C PHE A 449 -4.01 -0.11 28.34
#